data_73c566d94277cc34724dd1fe75e17d86
#
_entry.id   73c566d94277cc34724dd1fe75e17d86
#
_cell.length_a   1.000
_cell.length_b   1.000
_cell.length_c   1.000
_cell.angle_alpha   90.00
_cell.angle_beta   90.00
_cell.angle_gamma   90.00
#
_symmetry.space_group_name_H-M   'P 1'
#
loop_
_entity.id
_entity.type
_entity.pdbx_description
1 polymer ?
#
loop_
_entity_poly.entity_id
_entity_poly.type
_entity_poly.pdbx_seq_one_letter_code
_entity_poly.pdbx_strand_id
1 'polypeptide(L)'
;MFSGGTYEEFGRWLWNFLTAHAKRVDPRVEAELDTEGEREGKSYAARLRFSRQLGPLIEFEFRDVADNRGSLAWCAALAERVKGLARELVAARGVADVRTP
;
A
#
# COMPACT_ATOMS: atom_id res chain seq x y z
N MET A 1 -7.67 -10.16 -24.01
CA MET A 1 -7.95 -9.52 -23.94
C MET A 1 -7.76 -8.71 -23.01
N PHE A 2 -7.62 -8.28 -22.62
CA PHE A 2 -7.41 -7.46 -21.87
C PHE A 2 -6.78 -7.69 -20.71
N SER A 3 -5.83 -8.44 -20.64
CA SER A 3 -5.19 -8.67 -19.42
C SER A 3 -4.31 -7.50 -19.00
N GLY A 4 -3.71 -6.81 -19.93
CA GLY A 4 -2.94 -5.62 -19.59
C GLY A 4 -3.79 -4.56 -18.88
N GLY A 5 -4.98 -4.32 -19.44
CA GLY A 5 -5.89 -3.37 -18.83
C GLY A 5 -6.34 -3.81 -17.46
N THR A 6 -6.57 -5.12 -17.31
CA THR A 6 -6.99 -5.66 -16.03
C THR A 6 -5.91 -5.47 -14.97
N TYR A 7 -4.66 -5.69 -15.35
CA TYR A 7 -3.55 -5.48 -14.42
C TYR A 7 -3.51 -4.03 -13.95
N GLU A 8 -3.66 -3.09 -14.87
CA GLU A 8 -3.62 -1.68 -14.51
C GLU A 8 -4.83 -1.27 -13.69
N GLU A 9 -6.00 -1.81 -14.02
CA GLU A 9 -7.20 -1.48 -13.25
C GLU A 9 -7.09 -1.99 -11.82
N PHE A 10 -6.61 -3.21 -11.66
CA PHE A 10 -6.47 -3.77 -10.32
C PHE A 10 -5.36 -3.07 -9.55
N GLY A 11 -4.31 -2.63 -10.25
CA GLY A 11 -3.27 -1.83 -9.61
C GLY A 11 -3.81 -0.51 -9.11
N ARG A 12 -4.65 0.15 -9.91
CA ARG A 12 -5.26 1.40 -9.49
C ARG A 12 -6.19 1.17 -8.31
N TRP A 13 -6.96 0.08 -8.34
CA TRP A 13 -7.81 -0.26 -7.21
C TRP A 13 -6.97 -0.46 -5.94
N LEU A 14 -5.87 -1.20 -6.07
CA LEU A 14 -5.00 -1.48 -4.94
C LEU A 14 -4.42 -0.18 -4.39
N TRP A 15 -3.92 0.68 -5.26
CA TRP A 15 -3.35 1.96 -4.83
C TRP A 15 -4.39 2.82 -4.11
N ASN A 16 -5.61 2.86 -4.66
CA ASN A 16 -6.68 3.63 -4.02
C ASN A 16 -7.03 3.05 -2.65
N PHE A 17 -7.07 1.74 -2.55
CA PHE A 17 -7.37 1.06 -1.31
C PHE A 17 -6.31 1.38 -0.25
N LEU A 18 -5.04 1.23 -0.61
CA LEU A 18 -3.95 1.48 0.32
C LEU A 18 -3.93 2.94 0.75
N THR A 19 -4.11 3.84 -0.21
CA THR A 19 -4.12 5.26 0.07
C THR A 19 -5.24 5.63 1.04
N ALA A 20 -6.45 5.13 0.78
CA ALA A 20 -7.59 5.48 1.61
C ALA A 20 -7.40 5.04 3.06
N HIS A 21 -6.89 3.83 3.25
CA HIS A 21 -6.73 3.33 4.61
C HIS A 21 -5.54 3.95 5.32
N ALA A 22 -4.45 4.21 4.60
CA ALA A 22 -3.31 4.89 5.20
C ALA A 22 -3.68 6.30 5.65
N LYS A 23 -4.45 7.01 4.84
CA LYS A 23 -4.82 8.38 5.17
C LYS A 23 -5.85 8.47 6.28
N ARG A 24 -6.49 7.36 6.63
CA ARG A 24 -7.34 7.34 7.81
C ARG A 24 -6.54 7.45 9.09
N VAL A 25 -5.28 7.00 9.08
CA VAL A 25 -4.40 7.14 10.23
C VAL A 25 -3.86 8.57 10.28
N ASP A 26 -3.36 9.06 9.14
CA ASP A 26 -2.83 10.40 9.05
C ASP A 26 -2.92 10.83 7.59
N PRO A 27 -3.59 11.94 7.29
CA PRO A 27 -3.79 12.35 5.89
C PRO A 27 -2.51 12.67 5.15
N ARG A 28 -1.38 12.79 5.84
CA ARG A 28 -0.10 13.05 5.20
C ARG A 28 0.62 11.79 4.77
N VAL A 29 0.14 10.61 5.18
CA VAL A 29 0.73 9.35 4.73
C VAL A 29 0.30 9.08 3.30
N GLU A 30 1.26 8.70 2.47
CA GLU A 30 1.00 8.41 1.07
C GLU A 30 1.38 6.97 0.76
N ALA A 31 0.70 6.39 -0.21
CA ALA A 31 1.02 5.06 -0.70
C ALA A 31 1.70 5.18 -2.05
N GLU A 32 2.73 4.36 -2.25
CA GLU A 32 3.43 4.26 -3.52
C GLU A 32 3.28 2.85 -4.06
N LEU A 33 3.08 2.74 -5.35
CA LEU A 33 2.89 1.44 -5.99
C LEU A 33 3.86 1.33 -7.16
N ASP A 34 4.63 0.25 -7.16
CA ASP A 34 5.57 -0.03 -8.24
C ASP A 34 4.99 -1.16 -9.09
N THR A 35 4.82 -0.88 -10.38
CA THR A 35 4.23 -1.82 -11.32
C THR A 35 5.12 -2.04 -12.53
N GLU A 36 6.37 -1.59 -12.49
CA GLU A 36 7.22 -1.55 -13.67
C GLU A 36 8.24 -2.67 -13.68
N GLY A 37 8.92 -2.78 -14.81
CA GLY A 37 9.97 -3.78 -14.97
C GLY A 37 9.41 -5.18 -15.01
N GLU A 38 10.06 -6.06 -14.28
CA GLU A 38 9.65 -7.45 -14.26
C GLU A 38 8.32 -7.67 -13.57
N ARG A 39 7.82 -6.66 -12.86
CA ARG A 39 6.53 -6.76 -12.17
C ARG A 39 5.36 -6.59 -13.11
N GLU A 40 5.59 -5.95 -14.24
CA GLU A 40 4.48 -5.57 -15.11
C GLU A 40 3.67 -6.79 -15.53
N GLY A 41 2.37 -6.74 -15.24
CA GLY A 41 1.46 -7.83 -15.56
C GLY A 41 1.51 -9.01 -14.59
N LYS A 42 2.43 -9.01 -13.61
CA LYS A 42 2.63 -10.15 -12.73
C LYS A 42 2.41 -9.84 -11.27
N SER A 43 2.89 -8.71 -10.80
CA SER A 43 2.86 -8.41 -9.38
C SER A 43 2.86 -6.90 -9.15
N TYR A 44 2.66 -6.53 -7.91
CA TYR A 44 2.75 -5.15 -7.47
C TYR A 44 3.62 -5.10 -6.23
N ALA A 45 4.33 -4.00 -6.05
CA ALA A 45 5.02 -3.74 -4.80
C ALA A 45 4.53 -2.39 -4.28
N ALA A 46 4.22 -2.34 -3.00
CA ALA A 46 3.66 -1.15 -2.41
C ALA A 46 4.41 -0.82 -1.13
N ARG A 47 4.44 0.45 -0.80
CA ARG A 47 4.96 0.89 0.49
C ARG A 47 4.30 2.20 0.85
N LEU A 48 4.35 2.53 2.12
CA LEU A 48 3.83 3.79 2.60
C LEU A 48 4.98 4.76 2.80
N ARG A 49 4.68 6.03 2.67
CA ARG A 49 5.67 7.08 2.88
C ARG A 49 5.06 8.15 3.77
N PHE A 50 5.83 8.59 4.75
CA PHE A 50 5.43 9.69 5.62
C PHE A 50 6.60 10.63 5.70
N SER A 51 6.49 11.78 5.03
CA SER A 51 7.59 12.72 4.93
C SER A 51 8.77 12.04 4.24
N ARG A 52 9.91 11.90 4.91
CA ARG A 52 11.08 11.25 4.34
C ARG A 52 11.22 9.79 4.73
N GLN A 53 10.28 9.29 5.52
CA GLN A 53 10.35 7.93 6.00
C GLN A 53 9.58 7.00 5.09
N LEU A 54 10.16 5.86 4.82
CA LEU A 54 9.56 4.85 3.97
C LEU A 54 9.27 3.62 4.80
N GLY A 55 8.08 3.06 4.58
CA GLY A 55 7.72 1.81 5.23
C GLY A 55 8.28 0.62 4.47
N PRO A 56 8.04 -0.58 5.00
CA PRO A 56 8.52 -1.79 4.33
C PRO A 56 7.78 -2.01 3.02
N LEU A 57 8.46 -2.68 2.10
CA LEU A 57 7.87 -3.02 0.83
C LEU A 57 6.94 -4.21 1.02
N ILE A 58 5.73 -4.10 0.50
CA ILE A 58 4.75 -5.17 0.54
C ILE A 58 4.52 -5.64 -0.89
N GLU A 59 4.67 -6.93 -1.12
CA GLU A 59 4.51 -7.47 -2.46
C GLU A 59 3.17 -8.17 -2.58
N PHE A 60 2.54 -7.99 -3.73
CA PHE A 60 1.26 -8.60 -4.05
C PHE A 60 1.37 -9.24 -5.41
N GLU A 61 0.93 -10.48 -5.54
CA GLU A 61 0.82 -11.09 -6.85
C GLU A 61 -0.47 -10.64 -7.50
N PHE A 62 -0.42 -10.43 -8.80
CA PHE A 62 -1.61 -9.99 -9.53
C PHE A 62 -2.79 -10.91 -9.27
N ARG A 63 -2.52 -12.23 -9.31
CA ARG A 63 -3.58 -13.21 -9.13
C ARG A 63 -4.23 -13.09 -7.75
N ASP A 64 -3.41 -12.85 -6.73
CA ASP A 64 -3.96 -12.70 -5.38
C ASP A 64 -4.89 -11.50 -5.28
N VAL A 65 -4.50 -10.38 -5.89
CA VAL A 65 -5.34 -9.19 -5.86
C VAL A 65 -6.62 -9.44 -6.67
N ALA A 66 -6.47 -10.05 -7.84
CA ALA A 66 -7.61 -10.31 -8.71
C ALA A 66 -8.62 -11.24 -8.03
N ASP A 67 -8.13 -12.26 -7.33
CA ASP A 67 -9.01 -13.25 -6.72
C ASP A 67 -9.65 -12.75 -5.44
N ASN A 68 -8.98 -11.81 -4.75
CA ASN A 68 -9.40 -11.45 -3.40
C ASN A 68 -9.94 -10.04 -3.24
N ARG A 69 -9.87 -9.20 -4.26
CA ARG A 69 -10.32 -7.82 -4.10
C ARG A 69 -11.81 -7.73 -3.78
N GLY A 70 -12.56 -8.79 -4.07
CA GLY A 70 -13.96 -8.87 -3.69
C GLY A 70 -14.20 -9.56 -2.35
N SER A 71 -13.14 -10.03 -1.70
CA SER A 71 -13.28 -10.74 -0.44
C SER A 71 -13.23 -9.75 0.72
N LEU A 72 -14.30 -9.74 1.52
CA LEU A 72 -14.35 -8.82 2.66
C LEU A 72 -13.28 -9.16 3.68
N ALA A 73 -13.04 -10.47 3.92
CA ALA A 73 -12.05 -10.88 4.90
C ALA A 73 -10.64 -10.47 4.48
N TRP A 74 -10.32 -10.67 3.20
CA TRP A 74 -9.02 -10.30 2.68
C TRP A 74 -8.80 -8.79 2.77
N CYS A 75 -9.83 -8.04 2.36
CA CYS A 75 -9.74 -6.59 2.40
C CYS A 75 -9.64 -6.06 3.83
N ALA A 76 -10.37 -6.66 4.76
CA ALA A 76 -10.30 -6.24 6.16
C ALA A 76 -8.90 -6.49 6.73
N ALA A 77 -8.32 -7.64 6.42
CA ALA A 77 -6.98 -7.96 6.91
C ALA A 77 -5.95 -6.98 6.31
N LEU A 78 -6.08 -6.70 5.03
CA LEU A 78 -5.17 -5.77 4.38
C LEU A 78 -5.32 -4.35 4.95
N ALA A 79 -6.55 -3.93 5.20
CA ALA A 79 -6.80 -2.60 5.75
C ALA A 79 -6.14 -2.46 7.12
N GLU A 80 -6.26 -3.50 7.97
CA GLU A 80 -5.63 -3.45 9.28
C GLU A 80 -4.12 -3.43 9.18
N ARG A 81 -3.57 -4.18 8.24
CA ARG A 81 -2.12 -4.19 8.05
C ARG A 81 -1.63 -2.81 7.61
N VAL A 82 -2.31 -2.20 6.66
CA VAL A 82 -1.93 -0.88 6.14
C VAL A 82 -2.02 0.16 7.24
N LYS A 83 -3.10 0.14 8.02
CA LYS A 83 -3.26 1.11 9.11
C LYS A 83 -2.19 0.92 10.16
N GLY A 84 -1.83 -0.33 10.46
CA GLY A 84 -0.75 -0.61 11.40
C GLY A 84 0.57 -0.04 10.92
N LEU A 85 0.88 -0.26 9.65
CA LEU A 85 2.13 0.28 9.09
C LEU A 85 2.13 1.79 9.08
N ALA A 86 0.99 2.41 8.81
CA ALA A 86 0.89 3.87 8.82
C ALA A 86 1.12 4.40 10.23
N ARG A 87 0.54 3.73 11.25
CA ARG A 87 0.75 4.15 12.63
C ARG A 87 2.23 4.06 13.02
N GLU A 88 2.89 3.01 12.55
CA GLU A 88 4.31 2.83 12.84
C GLU A 88 5.15 3.93 12.23
N LEU A 89 4.82 4.32 10.99
CA LEU A 89 5.56 5.40 10.34
C LEU A 89 5.38 6.73 11.08
N VAL A 90 4.14 7.03 11.46
CA VAL A 90 3.86 8.27 12.17
C VAL A 90 4.53 8.28 13.52
N ALA A 91 4.50 7.14 14.24
CA ALA A 91 5.12 7.04 15.54
C ALA A 91 6.64 7.15 15.44
N ALA A 92 7.23 6.54 14.42
CA ALA A 92 8.67 6.60 14.22
C ALA A 92 9.12 8.04 13.99
N ARG A 93 8.34 8.80 13.21
CA ARG A 93 8.67 10.18 12.98
C ARG A 93 8.57 11.00 14.27
N GLY A 94 7.51 10.73 15.05
CA GLY A 94 7.35 11.42 16.32
C GLY A 94 8.51 11.15 17.26
N VAL A 95 8.97 9.89 17.30
CA VAL A 95 10.11 9.54 18.15
C VAL A 95 11.37 10.24 17.65
N ALA A 96 11.57 10.27 16.33
CA ALA A 96 12.72 10.95 15.76
C ALA A 96 12.71 12.43 16.11
N ASP A 97 11.52 13.06 16.02
CA ASP A 97 11.39 14.48 16.34
C ASP A 97 11.71 14.73 17.81
N VAL A 98 11.24 13.87 18.68
CA VAL A 98 11.49 14.02 20.12
C VAL A 98 12.98 13.88 20.44
N ARG A 99 13.67 13.02 19.70
CA ARG A 99 15.09 12.77 19.95
C ARG A 99 16.00 13.87 19.39
N THR A 100 15.48 14.71 18.53
CA THR A 100 16.26 15.79 17.97
C THR A 100 16.36 16.92 18.99
N PRO A 101 17.55 17.25 19.44
CA PRO A 101 17.71 18.32 20.44
C PRO A 101 17.36 19.68 19.89
#